data_a6e75795cd32fdd0bd7bccca42f8acd9
#
_entry.id   a6e75795cd32fdd0bd7bccca42f8acd9
#
_cell.length_a   1.000
_cell.length_b   1.000
_cell.length_c   1.000
_cell.angle_alpha   90.00
_cell.angle_beta   90.00
_cell.angle_gamma   90.00
#
_symmetry.space_group_name_H-M   'P 1'
#
loop_
_entity.id
_entity.type
_entity.pdbx_description
1 polymer ?
#
loop_
_entity_poly.entity_id
_entity_poly.type
_entity_poly.pdbx_seq_one_letter_code
_entity_poly.pdbx_strand_id
1 'polypeptide(L)'
;MGGYTQGGGHGPLDASYGLGSDQVLEFEVVTTDGKHRTVSPTQNGDLYWALAGGGAGNWAVVLSVTVRAHRDGPVAGARLGFARANLPQKTYWAAVDAWFKHVAKLDAQGLRGFRSMSRLTRSGFSLDMATLPGATAEELTTVLNPFYRSLAKLNVSLTTNEVSQQSNFVTHFKTYNTNNNDTRNMTIGNRLIPRSLVNNPTSLTHLMDAFRTMVEVDNSTSDPILVLLSSNVTHATAGNKPGDNSVLPAWRDSLFAINLVLMSSERAAWDTLSSDLALINTWQDRLRKLTPGGGSYASEATFDNKHWKTDYYGANYDRLLKIKLKYDPGFVLWNQPAVGSDAFKLGEDGRLIAA
;
A
#
# COMPACT_ATOMS: atom_id res chain seq x y z
N MET A 1 -4.40 -8.71 -12.96
CA MET A 1 -4.74 -7.31 -13.29
C MET A 1 -6.06 -6.84 -12.66
N GLY A 2 -7.07 -7.69 -12.48
CA GLY A 2 -8.37 -7.30 -11.97
C GLY A 2 -8.35 -6.52 -10.65
N GLY A 3 -8.04 -7.18 -9.54
CA GLY A 3 -8.02 -6.56 -8.21
C GLY A 3 -7.03 -5.42 -8.06
N TYR A 4 -5.81 -5.59 -8.58
CA TYR A 4 -4.76 -4.58 -8.56
C TYR A 4 -5.23 -3.27 -9.20
N THR A 5 -5.63 -3.31 -10.48
CA THR A 5 -5.99 -2.11 -11.23
C THR A 5 -7.27 -1.45 -10.70
N GLN A 6 -8.29 -2.25 -10.35
CA GLN A 6 -9.56 -1.72 -9.87
C GLN A 6 -9.50 -1.18 -8.44
N GLY A 7 -8.56 -1.62 -7.61
CA GLY A 7 -8.39 -1.15 -6.22
C GLY A 7 -7.48 0.05 -6.05
N GLY A 8 -6.84 0.52 -7.11
CA GLY A 8 -5.80 1.54 -7.07
C GLY A 8 -4.50 1.00 -7.66
N GLY A 9 -3.87 0.04 -7.02
CA GLY A 9 -2.69 -0.66 -7.54
C GLY A 9 -1.39 0.13 -7.40
N HIS A 10 -0.67 -0.04 -6.29
CA HIS A 10 0.67 0.52 -6.10
C HIS A 10 1.77 -0.44 -6.59
N GLY A 11 2.94 0.07 -6.91
CA GLY A 11 4.05 -0.75 -7.36
C GLY A 11 5.36 0.02 -7.48
N PRO A 12 6.47 -0.63 -7.89
CA PRO A 12 7.78 0.02 -7.92
C PRO A 12 7.89 1.27 -8.80
N LEU A 13 6.96 1.46 -9.73
CA LEU A 13 6.92 2.60 -10.65
C LEU A 13 5.86 3.66 -10.29
N ASP A 14 5.15 3.49 -9.17
CA ASP A 14 4.06 4.40 -8.79
C ASP A 14 4.52 5.84 -8.53
N ALA A 15 5.76 6.02 -8.03
CA ALA A 15 6.36 7.34 -7.84
C ALA A 15 6.75 8.04 -9.16
N SER A 16 6.70 7.33 -10.30
CA SER A 16 6.94 7.90 -11.63
C SER A 16 5.65 8.17 -12.38
N TYR A 17 4.66 7.28 -12.25
CA TYR A 17 3.48 7.27 -13.12
C TYR A 17 2.14 7.32 -12.37
N GLY A 18 2.14 7.27 -11.04
CA GLY A 18 0.93 7.12 -10.23
C GLY A 18 0.54 5.65 -10.06
N LEU A 19 -0.68 5.43 -9.57
CA LEU A 19 -1.24 4.11 -9.32
C LEU A 19 -1.68 3.41 -10.61
N GLY A 20 -1.89 2.10 -10.55
CA GLY A 20 -2.41 1.32 -11.69
C GLY A 20 -3.73 1.84 -12.24
N SER A 21 -4.65 2.29 -11.37
CA SER A 21 -5.89 2.95 -11.78
C SER A 21 -5.67 4.24 -12.58
N ASP A 22 -4.59 4.96 -12.33
CA ASP A 22 -4.26 6.21 -13.03
C ASP A 22 -3.82 5.96 -14.48
N GLN A 23 -3.49 4.72 -14.81
CA GLN A 23 -3.00 4.31 -16.12
C GLN A 23 -4.09 3.74 -17.02
N VAL A 24 -5.30 3.57 -16.51
CA VAL A 24 -6.41 2.97 -17.27
C VAL A 24 -6.94 3.97 -18.30
N LEU A 25 -7.16 3.48 -19.51
CA LEU A 25 -7.80 4.20 -20.59
C LEU A 25 -9.23 3.70 -20.83
N GLU A 26 -9.44 2.39 -20.72
CA GLU A 26 -10.73 1.76 -21.02
C GLU A 26 -10.84 0.40 -20.34
N PHE A 27 -12.08 0.00 -20.02
CA PHE A 27 -12.45 -1.36 -19.65
C PHE A 27 -13.50 -1.91 -20.62
N GLU A 28 -13.44 -3.21 -20.89
CA GLU A 28 -14.58 -3.97 -21.41
C GLU A 28 -15.16 -4.80 -20.28
N VAL A 29 -16.46 -4.71 -20.07
CA VAL A 29 -17.13 -5.33 -18.92
C VAL A 29 -18.47 -5.95 -19.30
N VAL A 30 -18.93 -6.89 -18.47
CA VAL A 30 -20.32 -7.34 -18.45
C VAL A 30 -20.94 -6.93 -17.13
N THR A 31 -22.01 -6.13 -17.18
CA THR A 31 -22.79 -5.69 -16.03
C THR A 31 -23.81 -6.75 -15.61
N THR A 32 -24.40 -6.63 -14.43
CA THR A 32 -25.32 -7.66 -13.89
C THR A 32 -26.64 -7.81 -14.67
N ASP A 33 -26.96 -6.85 -15.54
CA ASP A 33 -28.05 -6.96 -16.53
C ASP A 33 -27.68 -7.79 -17.78
N GLY A 34 -26.49 -8.44 -17.78
CA GLY A 34 -26.00 -9.25 -18.88
C GLY A 34 -25.46 -8.48 -20.08
N LYS A 35 -25.37 -7.15 -20.01
CA LYS A 35 -24.92 -6.35 -21.14
C LYS A 35 -23.40 -6.18 -21.17
N HIS A 36 -22.81 -6.46 -22.31
CA HIS A 36 -21.43 -6.06 -22.62
C HIS A 36 -21.35 -4.54 -22.82
N ARG A 37 -20.35 -3.92 -22.20
CA ARG A 37 -20.16 -2.46 -22.25
C ARG A 37 -18.68 -2.13 -22.43
N THR A 38 -18.43 -1.15 -23.28
CA THR A 38 -17.15 -0.40 -23.27
C THR A 38 -17.28 0.75 -22.28
N VAL A 39 -16.29 0.92 -21.43
CA VAL A 39 -16.30 1.83 -20.30
C VAL A 39 -15.02 2.67 -20.29
N SER A 40 -15.16 3.97 -20.55
CA SER A 40 -14.05 4.92 -20.63
C SER A 40 -14.47 6.28 -20.01
N PRO A 41 -13.58 7.25 -19.88
CA PRO A 41 -13.95 8.57 -19.37
C PRO A 41 -15.08 9.25 -20.16
N THR A 42 -15.24 8.92 -21.46
CA THR A 42 -16.24 9.51 -22.37
C THR A 42 -17.44 8.60 -22.64
N GLN A 43 -17.38 7.34 -22.23
CA GLN A 43 -18.46 6.35 -22.43
C GLN A 43 -18.69 5.55 -21.15
N ASN A 44 -19.91 5.60 -20.59
CA ASN A 44 -20.22 5.04 -19.27
C ASN A 44 -19.26 5.57 -18.18
N GLY A 45 -19.01 6.88 -18.17
CA GLY A 45 -17.95 7.51 -17.38
C GLY A 45 -18.12 7.39 -15.86
N ASP A 46 -19.34 7.22 -15.37
CA ASP A 46 -19.58 6.93 -13.95
C ASP A 46 -19.11 5.52 -13.57
N LEU A 47 -19.36 4.52 -14.42
CA LEU A 47 -18.87 3.17 -14.21
C LEU A 47 -17.34 3.10 -14.35
N TYR A 48 -16.77 3.84 -15.34
CA TYR A 48 -15.32 4.00 -15.45
C TYR A 48 -14.72 4.53 -14.16
N TRP A 49 -15.29 5.60 -13.62
CA TRP A 49 -14.82 6.22 -12.38
C TRP A 49 -14.83 5.21 -11.22
N ALA A 50 -15.90 4.42 -11.09
CA ALA A 50 -16.02 3.41 -10.04
C ALA A 50 -15.03 2.24 -10.20
N LEU A 51 -14.84 1.75 -11.45
CA LEU A 51 -13.89 0.67 -11.75
C LEU A 51 -12.42 1.09 -11.56
N ALA A 52 -12.11 2.38 -11.75
CA ALA A 52 -10.77 2.91 -11.60
C ALA A 52 -10.52 3.39 -10.16
N GLY A 53 -10.40 2.44 -9.20
CA GLY A 53 -10.03 2.72 -7.82
C GLY A 53 -11.06 2.34 -6.75
N GLY A 54 -12.31 2.06 -7.12
CA GLY A 54 -13.39 1.76 -6.17
C GLY A 54 -13.45 0.29 -5.71
N GLY A 55 -12.44 -0.49 -6.03
CA GLY A 55 -12.34 -1.90 -5.65
C GLY A 55 -12.86 -2.86 -6.71
N ALA A 56 -12.30 -4.05 -6.73
CA ALA A 56 -12.65 -5.11 -7.68
C ALA A 56 -13.87 -5.93 -7.23
N GLY A 57 -14.48 -6.61 -8.21
CA GLY A 57 -15.54 -7.60 -7.93
C GLY A 57 -16.87 -7.00 -7.46
N ASN A 58 -17.08 -5.71 -7.63
CA ASN A 58 -18.25 -5.01 -7.08
C ASN A 58 -19.13 -4.29 -8.13
N TRP A 59 -18.61 -4.03 -9.32
CA TRP A 59 -19.26 -3.16 -10.31
C TRP A 59 -19.74 -3.90 -11.55
N ALA A 60 -18.90 -4.78 -12.06
CA ALA A 60 -19.10 -5.57 -13.26
C ALA A 60 -18.04 -6.68 -13.32
N VAL A 61 -18.25 -7.66 -14.20
CA VAL A 61 -17.22 -8.62 -14.59
C VAL A 61 -16.34 -7.96 -15.65
N VAL A 62 -15.06 -7.71 -15.32
CA VAL A 62 -14.10 -7.12 -16.25
C VAL A 62 -13.56 -8.19 -17.18
N LEU A 63 -13.70 -8.01 -18.49
CA LEU A 63 -13.21 -8.88 -19.54
C LEU A 63 -11.81 -8.46 -20.00
N SER A 64 -11.63 -7.16 -20.21
CA SER A 64 -10.35 -6.58 -20.61
C SER A 64 -10.12 -5.21 -20.01
N VAL A 65 -8.86 -4.78 -19.97
CA VAL A 65 -8.47 -3.44 -19.58
C VAL A 65 -7.38 -2.93 -20.53
N THR A 66 -7.58 -1.74 -21.05
CA THR A 66 -6.58 -0.99 -21.82
C THR A 66 -5.88 -0.01 -20.90
N VAL A 67 -4.55 -0.10 -20.81
CA VAL A 67 -3.74 0.77 -19.96
C VAL A 67 -2.68 1.49 -20.79
N ARG A 68 -2.26 2.65 -20.28
CA ARG A 68 -1.12 3.37 -20.86
C ARG A 68 0.15 2.56 -20.68
N ALA A 69 0.90 2.37 -21.77
CA ALA A 69 2.24 1.81 -21.74
C ALA A 69 3.29 2.93 -21.65
N HIS A 70 4.34 2.67 -20.91
CA HIS A 70 5.45 3.59 -20.74
C HIS A 70 6.71 3.02 -21.39
N ARG A 71 7.60 3.92 -21.86
CA ARG A 71 8.87 3.50 -22.42
C ARG A 71 9.73 2.88 -21.33
N ASP A 72 10.29 1.71 -21.62
CA ASP A 72 11.26 1.03 -20.75
C ASP A 72 12.64 1.69 -20.86
N GLY A 73 13.48 1.48 -19.87
CA GLY A 73 14.82 2.03 -19.81
C GLY A 73 15.60 1.54 -18.59
N PRO A 74 16.81 2.08 -18.38
CA PRO A 74 17.62 1.71 -17.23
C PRO A 74 16.95 2.09 -15.91
N VAL A 75 17.19 1.26 -14.89
CA VAL A 75 16.65 1.48 -13.53
C VAL A 75 17.76 1.22 -12.52
N ALA A 76 18.05 2.21 -11.68
CA ALA A 76 18.89 2.00 -10.52
C ALA A 76 18.11 1.38 -9.37
N GLY A 77 18.74 0.44 -8.68
CA GLY A 77 18.16 -0.24 -7.52
C GLY A 77 19.15 -0.37 -6.38
N ALA A 78 18.63 -0.46 -5.16
CA ALA A 78 19.44 -0.68 -3.99
C ALA A 78 18.76 -1.60 -2.99
N ARG A 79 19.58 -2.32 -2.22
CA ARG A 79 19.21 -3.12 -1.06
C ARG A 79 20.19 -2.81 0.06
N LEU A 80 19.69 -2.56 1.26
CA LEU A 80 20.52 -2.38 2.45
C LEU A 80 19.79 -2.88 3.69
N GLY A 81 20.53 -3.19 4.75
CA GLY A 81 19.93 -3.63 6.00
C GLY A 81 20.88 -3.45 7.18
N PHE A 82 20.31 -3.37 8.39
CA PHE A 82 21.03 -3.41 9.64
C PHE A 82 20.27 -4.23 10.69
N ALA A 83 21.00 -5.04 11.42
CA ALA A 83 20.43 -5.87 12.47
C ALA A 83 20.18 -5.06 13.73
N ARG A 84 19.15 -5.42 14.47
CA ARG A 84 18.88 -4.89 15.81
C ARG A 84 19.81 -5.46 16.86
N ALA A 85 20.26 -6.71 16.68
CA ALA A 85 21.19 -7.36 17.59
C ALA A 85 22.45 -6.49 17.79
N ASN A 86 22.88 -6.36 19.04
CA ASN A 86 24.04 -5.57 19.44
C ASN A 86 23.92 -4.03 19.33
N LEU A 87 22.73 -3.52 19.01
CA LEU A 87 22.44 -2.08 19.06
C LEU A 87 21.62 -1.73 20.31
N PRO A 88 21.98 -0.66 21.04
CA PRO A 88 21.08 -0.11 22.04
C PRO A 88 19.73 0.26 21.39
N GLN A 89 18.61 -0.02 22.07
CA GLN A 89 17.27 0.24 21.55
C GLN A 89 17.11 1.67 20.99
N LYS A 90 17.62 2.66 21.74
CA LYS A 90 17.59 4.07 21.31
C LYS A 90 18.32 4.29 19.99
N THR A 91 19.48 3.67 19.80
CA THR A 91 20.28 3.77 18.58
C THR A 91 19.56 3.15 17.37
N TYR A 92 18.99 1.94 17.58
CA TYR A 92 18.23 1.26 16.52
C TYR A 92 17.05 2.13 16.04
N TRP A 93 16.24 2.63 16.95
CA TRP A 93 15.07 3.45 16.58
C TRP A 93 15.46 4.82 16.02
N ALA A 94 16.59 5.39 16.44
CA ALA A 94 17.14 6.59 15.81
C ALA A 94 17.57 6.34 14.35
N ALA A 95 18.07 5.14 14.03
CA ALA A 95 18.41 4.77 12.67
C ALA A 95 17.14 4.57 11.79
N VAL A 96 16.09 3.97 12.35
CA VAL A 96 14.78 3.85 11.68
C VAL A 96 14.16 5.23 11.44
N ASP A 97 14.13 6.09 12.44
CA ASP A 97 13.65 7.49 12.33
C ASP A 97 14.43 8.27 11.25
N ALA A 98 15.74 8.06 11.16
CA ALA A 98 16.56 8.68 10.12
C ALA A 98 16.14 8.25 8.70
N TRP A 99 15.64 7.03 8.51
CA TRP A 99 15.10 6.58 7.23
C TRP A 99 13.84 7.38 6.85
N PHE A 100 12.88 7.52 7.75
CA PHE A 100 11.67 8.30 7.51
C PHE A 100 11.98 9.76 7.16
N LYS A 101 12.89 10.39 7.94
CA LYS A 101 13.37 11.76 7.67
C LYS A 101 14.09 11.88 6.33
N HIS A 102 14.85 10.85 5.96
CA HIS A 102 15.53 10.82 4.67
C HIS A 102 14.53 10.80 3.51
N VAL A 103 13.55 9.90 3.54
CA VAL A 103 12.51 9.81 2.49
C VAL A 103 11.69 11.11 2.43
N ALA A 104 11.30 11.67 3.57
CA ALA A 104 10.59 12.95 3.63
C ALA A 104 11.37 14.10 3.00
N LYS A 105 12.70 14.11 3.21
CA LYS A 105 13.58 15.10 2.58
C LYS A 105 13.67 14.93 1.07
N LEU A 106 13.74 13.70 0.57
CA LEU A 106 13.74 13.42 -0.87
C LEU A 106 12.42 13.90 -1.52
N ASP A 107 11.29 13.62 -0.88
CA ASP A 107 9.97 14.08 -1.34
C ASP A 107 9.88 15.62 -1.36
N ALA A 108 10.33 16.29 -0.29
CA ALA A 108 10.35 17.75 -0.19
C ALA A 108 11.31 18.42 -1.22
N GLN A 109 12.35 17.73 -1.63
CA GLN A 109 13.25 18.16 -2.70
C GLN A 109 12.69 17.92 -4.11
N GLY A 110 11.52 17.30 -4.20
CA GLY A 110 10.86 17.01 -5.46
C GLY A 110 11.50 15.88 -6.26
N LEU A 111 12.25 14.98 -5.61
CA LEU A 111 12.81 13.80 -6.30
C LEU A 111 11.70 12.92 -6.83
N ARG A 112 11.55 12.90 -8.14
CA ARG A 112 10.56 12.07 -8.82
C ARG A 112 11.08 10.66 -9.05
N GLY A 113 10.17 9.70 -9.05
CA GLY A 113 10.48 8.29 -9.38
C GLY A 113 11.14 7.50 -8.28
N PHE A 114 11.58 8.10 -7.17
CA PHE A 114 12.12 7.34 -6.06
C PHE A 114 11.02 6.60 -5.31
N ARG A 115 11.16 5.29 -5.27
CA ARG A 115 10.27 4.37 -4.57
C ARG A 115 11.09 3.44 -3.69
N SER A 116 10.62 3.17 -2.47
CA SER A 116 11.26 2.18 -1.60
C SER A 116 10.25 1.21 -1.02
N MET A 117 10.71 -0.03 -0.85
CA MET A 117 10.06 -1.06 -0.04
C MET A 117 11.06 -1.48 1.04
N SER A 118 10.70 -1.22 2.29
CA SER A 118 11.50 -1.59 3.44
C SER A 118 10.68 -2.32 4.48
N ARG A 119 11.34 -3.07 5.35
CA ARG A 119 10.69 -3.84 6.41
C ARG A 119 11.29 -3.53 7.77
N LEU A 120 10.40 -3.53 8.78
CA LEU A 120 10.76 -3.59 10.18
C LEU A 120 10.30 -4.93 10.74
N THR A 121 11.21 -5.64 11.38
CA THR A 121 10.95 -6.90 12.06
C THR A 121 11.57 -6.88 13.46
N ARG A 122 11.31 -7.91 14.25
CA ARG A 122 12.01 -8.07 15.55
C ARG A 122 13.53 -8.14 15.42
N SER A 123 14.04 -8.62 14.27
CA SER A 123 15.48 -8.80 14.02
C SER A 123 16.20 -7.59 13.44
N GLY A 124 15.47 -6.65 12.81
CA GLY A 124 16.13 -5.48 12.21
C GLY A 124 15.29 -4.72 11.19
N PHE A 125 15.99 -3.82 10.51
CA PHE A 125 15.50 -3.04 9.38
C PHE A 125 16.14 -3.54 8.08
N SER A 126 15.34 -3.65 7.03
CA SER A 126 15.84 -3.84 5.66
C SER A 126 15.15 -2.90 4.68
N LEU A 127 15.90 -2.30 3.80
CA LEU A 127 15.44 -1.77 2.52
C LEU A 127 15.60 -2.90 1.51
N ASP A 128 14.51 -3.53 1.11
CA ASP A 128 14.54 -4.69 0.22
C ASP A 128 14.66 -4.27 -1.23
N MET A 129 14.07 -3.13 -1.57
CA MET A 129 14.13 -2.56 -2.90
C MET A 129 13.99 -1.05 -2.86
N ALA A 130 15.02 -0.33 -3.31
CA ALA A 130 14.87 1.02 -3.83
C ALA A 130 14.77 0.95 -5.36
N THR A 131 13.97 1.82 -5.95
CA THR A 131 13.77 1.92 -7.40
C THR A 131 13.89 3.37 -7.81
N LEU A 132 14.74 3.65 -8.79
CA LEU A 132 14.88 4.99 -9.39
C LEU A 132 15.05 4.84 -10.90
N PRO A 133 13.96 4.95 -11.68
CA PRO A 133 13.99 4.82 -13.13
C PRO A 133 14.81 5.93 -13.79
N GLY A 134 15.55 5.58 -14.83
CA GLY A 134 16.40 6.49 -15.59
C GLY A 134 17.71 6.86 -14.92
N ALA A 135 17.96 6.44 -13.68
CA ALA A 135 19.16 6.76 -12.93
C ALA A 135 20.26 5.69 -13.08
N THR A 136 21.50 6.10 -12.84
CA THR A 136 22.66 5.24 -12.68
C THR A 136 22.81 4.76 -11.22
N ALA A 137 23.61 3.73 -11.00
CA ALA A 137 23.96 3.26 -9.65
C ALA A 137 24.66 4.36 -8.82
N GLU A 138 25.46 5.19 -9.45
CA GLU A 138 26.18 6.30 -8.80
C GLU A 138 25.20 7.40 -8.36
N GLU A 139 24.24 7.77 -9.20
CA GLU A 139 23.18 8.73 -8.86
C GLU A 139 22.34 8.23 -7.69
N LEU A 140 21.93 6.95 -7.70
CA LEU A 140 21.19 6.38 -6.57
C LEU A 140 22.05 6.33 -5.29
N THR A 141 23.34 6.02 -5.40
CA THR A 141 24.27 6.08 -4.27
C THR A 141 24.30 7.50 -3.68
N THR A 142 24.35 8.51 -4.54
CA THR A 142 24.32 9.92 -4.13
C THR A 142 23.02 10.26 -3.41
N VAL A 143 21.89 9.76 -3.90
CA VAL A 143 20.57 9.89 -3.24
C VAL A 143 20.58 9.27 -1.84
N LEU A 144 21.20 8.10 -1.66
CA LEU A 144 21.25 7.37 -0.37
C LEU A 144 22.34 7.89 0.59
N ASN A 145 23.34 8.62 0.12
CA ASN A 145 24.46 9.11 0.92
C ASN A 145 24.08 9.87 2.22
N PRO A 146 23.03 10.73 2.25
CA PRO A 146 22.64 11.37 3.50
C PRO A 146 22.15 10.36 4.56
N PHE A 147 21.50 9.27 4.16
CA PHE A 147 21.12 8.20 5.06
C PHE A 147 22.33 7.41 5.56
N TYR A 148 23.26 7.03 4.67
CA TYR A 148 24.54 6.38 5.07
C TYR A 148 25.30 7.22 6.10
N ARG A 149 25.39 8.53 5.91
CA ARG A 149 26.02 9.45 6.89
C ARG A 149 25.30 9.46 8.24
N SER A 150 23.96 9.33 8.23
CA SER A 150 23.18 9.25 9.47
C SER A 150 23.47 7.95 10.23
N LEU A 151 23.55 6.82 9.52
CA LEU A 151 23.93 5.53 10.12
C LEU A 151 25.35 5.54 10.69
N ALA A 152 26.30 6.13 9.95
CA ALA A 152 27.69 6.25 10.41
C ALA A 152 27.80 7.10 11.70
N LYS A 153 27.07 8.22 11.79
CA LYS A 153 27.01 9.04 13.02
C LYS A 153 26.42 8.30 14.21
N LEU A 154 25.53 7.34 13.96
CA LEU A 154 24.94 6.49 14.99
C LEU A 154 25.77 5.23 15.29
N ASN A 155 26.91 5.04 14.63
CA ASN A 155 27.73 3.83 14.68
C ASN A 155 26.92 2.55 14.32
N VAL A 156 26.01 2.64 13.36
CA VAL A 156 25.22 1.52 12.84
C VAL A 156 25.92 0.93 11.63
N SER A 157 26.32 -0.34 11.74
CA SER A 157 26.92 -1.09 10.64
C SER A 157 25.85 -1.77 9.80
N LEU A 158 26.01 -1.73 8.48
CA LEU A 158 25.14 -2.42 7.54
C LEU A 158 25.48 -3.92 7.48
N THR A 159 24.45 -4.76 7.48
CA THR A 159 24.55 -6.21 7.23
C THR A 159 24.43 -6.53 5.74
N THR A 160 23.80 -5.68 4.99
CA THR A 160 23.64 -5.74 3.53
C THR A 160 23.79 -4.34 2.97
N ASN A 161 24.48 -4.20 1.84
CA ASN A 161 24.61 -2.93 1.12
C ASN A 161 24.92 -3.20 -0.34
N GLU A 162 23.93 -3.11 -1.19
CA GLU A 162 24.03 -3.38 -2.63
C GLU A 162 23.37 -2.24 -3.39
N VAL A 163 24.07 -1.69 -4.37
CA VAL A 163 23.53 -0.73 -5.33
C VAL A 163 23.89 -1.21 -6.73
N SER A 164 22.93 -1.25 -7.61
CA SER A 164 23.15 -1.67 -9.00
C SER A 164 22.28 -0.89 -9.98
N GLN A 165 22.63 -0.95 -11.26
CA GLN A 165 21.82 -0.46 -12.35
C GLN A 165 21.47 -1.63 -13.27
N GLN A 166 20.21 -1.74 -13.63
CA GLN A 166 19.71 -2.73 -14.58
C GLN A 166 19.33 -2.05 -15.89
N SER A 167 19.44 -2.77 -17.00
CA SER A 167 19.17 -2.23 -18.35
C SER A 167 17.69 -1.90 -18.58
N ASN A 168 16.77 -2.52 -17.80
CA ASN A 168 15.34 -2.38 -17.95
C ASN A 168 14.61 -2.73 -16.64
N PHE A 169 13.31 -2.37 -16.58
CA PHE A 169 12.50 -2.59 -15.38
C PHE A 169 12.28 -4.08 -15.05
N VAL A 170 12.10 -4.94 -16.05
CA VAL A 170 11.86 -6.37 -15.78
C VAL A 170 13.08 -7.00 -15.10
N THR A 171 14.29 -6.68 -15.54
CA THR A 171 15.52 -7.16 -14.91
C THR A 171 15.66 -6.60 -13.50
N HIS A 172 15.41 -5.29 -13.30
CA HIS A 172 15.39 -4.68 -11.98
C HIS A 172 14.40 -5.38 -11.03
N PHE A 173 13.17 -5.59 -11.48
CA PHE A 173 12.13 -6.23 -10.68
C PHE A 173 12.54 -7.66 -10.27
N LYS A 174 13.08 -8.46 -11.19
CA LYS A 174 13.56 -9.80 -10.89
C LYS A 174 14.75 -9.83 -9.94
N THR A 175 15.63 -8.82 -9.99
CA THR A 175 16.79 -8.70 -9.11
C THR A 175 16.40 -8.43 -7.66
N TYR A 176 15.43 -7.56 -7.45
CA TYR A 176 15.07 -7.07 -6.11
C TYR A 176 13.80 -7.71 -5.54
N ASN A 177 12.86 -8.13 -6.38
CA ASN A 177 11.65 -8.85 -5.95
C ASN A 177 11.95 -10.36 -5.92
N THR A 178 12.74 -10.77 -4.93
CA THR A 178 12.99 -12.20 -4.71
C THR A 178 11.72 -12.85 -4.18
N ASN A 179 11.16 -13.79 -4.95
CA ASN A 179 10.04 -14.60 -4.52
C ASN A 179 10.44 -15.36 -3.24
N ASN A 180 9.87 -14.96 -2.14
CA ASN A 180 9.90 -15.78 -0.94
C ASN A 180 8.92 -16.93 -1.18
N ASN A 181 9.42 -18.16 -1.23
CA ASN A 181 8.61 -19.38 -1.14
C ASN A 181 8.08 -19.56 0.30
N ASP A 182 7.64 -18.46 0.91
CA ASP A 182 7.08 -18.48 2.25
C ASP A 182 5.63 -18.96 2.17
N THR A 183 5.38 -20.14 2.75
CA THR A 183 4.08 -20.80 2.75
C THR A 183 3.27 -20.46 4.01
N ARG A 184 3.82 -19.63 4.91
CA ARG A 184 3.13 -19.22 6.12
C ARG A 184 1.85 -18.43 5.80
N ASN A 185 0.86 -18.55 6.68
CA ASN A 185 -0.31 -17.70 6.62
C ASN A 185 0.05 -16.25 6.95
N MET A 186 -0.58 -15.32 6.24
CA MET A 186 -0.36 -13.90 6.40
C MET A 186 -1.69 -13.21 6.74
N THR A 187 -1.77 -12.62 7.94
CA THR A 187 -2.83 -11.68 8.29
C THR A 187 -2.31 -10.27 8.04
N ILE A 188 -3.03 -9.50 7.23
CA ILE A 188 -2.58 -8.19 6.77
C ILE A 188 -3.60 -7.10 7.08
N GLY A 189 -3.10 -5.95 7.55
CA GLY A 189 -3.78 -4.67 7.59
C GLY A 189 -2.92 -3.59 6.96
N ASN A 190 -3.50 -2.42 6.72
CA ASN A 190 -2.80 -1.32 6.04
C ASN A 190 -3.17 0.04 6.64
N ARG A 191 -2.24 0.98 6.57
CA ARG A 191 -2.51 2.38 6.85
C ARG A 191 -1.67 3.30 6.00
N LEU A 192 -2.30 4.31 5.42
CA LEU A 192 -1.64 5.39 4.69
C LEU A 192 -1.15 6.45 5.67
N ILE A 193 0.11 6.83 5.56
CA ILE A 193 0.78 7.81 6.43
C ILE A 193 0.99 9.10 5.65
N PRO A 194 0.33 10.20 6.04
CA PRO A 194 0.40 11.45 5.28
C PRO A 194 1.77 12.13 5.46
N ARG A 195 2.16 12.92 4.46
CA ARG A 195 3.37 13.76 4.48
C ARG A 195 3.45 14.67 5.69
N SER A 196 2.32 15.27 6.07
CA SER A 196 2.22 16.17 7.22
C SER A 196 2.64 15.52 8.53
N LEU A 197 2.32 14.22 8.72
CA LEU A 197 2.72 13.47 9.92
C LEU A 197 4.23 13.27 9.95
N VAL A 198 4.82 12.82 8.82
CA VAL A 198 6.27 12.52 8.75
C VAL A 198 7.12 13.78 8.86
N ASN A 199 6.63 14.91 8.33
CA ASN A 199 7.30 16.20 8.38
C ASN A 199 7.19 16.90 9.74
N ASN A 200 6.32 16.44 10.65
CA ASN A 200 6.20 16.99 12.01
C ASN A 200 6.98 16.10 13.00
N PRO A 201 8.03 16.64 13.68
CA PRO A 201 8.88 15.85 14.57
C PRO A 201 8.11 15.16 15.72
N THR A 202 7.12 15.82 16.31
CA THR A 202 6.31 15.25 17.40
C THR A 202 5.45 14.08 16.90
N SER A 203 4.75 14.27 15.79
CA SER A 203 3.91 13.23 15.18
C SER A 203 4.75 12.04 14.71
N LEU A 204 5.94 12.30 14.14
CA LEU A 204 6.87 11.23 13.74
C LEU A 204 7.35 10.44 14.95
N THR A 205 7.65 11.10 16.09
CA THR A 205 7.98 10.40 17.34
C THR A 205 6.87 9.46 17.77
N HIS A 206 5.62 9.93 17.79
CA HIS A 206 4.45 9.07 18.12
C HIS A 206 4.30 7.90 17.15
N LEU A 207 4.59 8.08 15.85
CA LEU A 207 4.58 7.00 14.86
C LEU A 207 5.67 5.95 15.17
N MET A 208 6.91 6.40 15.50
CA MET A 208 8.00 5.50 15.89
C MET A 208 7.66 4.72 17.15
N ASP A 209 7.03 5.34 18.15
CA ASP A 209 6.57 4.66 19.37
C ASP A 209 5.48 3.62 19.08
N ALA A 210 4.56 3.92 18.15
CA ALA A 210 3.56 2.95 17.70
C ALA A 210 4.22 1.74 17.03
N PHE A 211 5.16 1.96 16.11
CA PHE A 211 5.89 0.88 15.45
C PHE A 211 6.70 0.03 16.42
N ARG A 212 7.39 0.69 17.37
CA ARG A 212 8.11 -0.02 18.43
C ARG A 212 7.20 -0.94 19.22
N THR A 213 6.03 -0.46 19.61
CA THR A 213 5.06 -1.26 20.35
C THR A 213 4.61 -2.48 19.53
N MET A 214 4.29 -2.30 18.24
CA MET A 214 3.85 -3.37 17.35
C MET A 214 4.92 -4.46 17.17
N VAL A 215 6.18 -4.07 17.02
CA VAL A 215 7.27 -5.01 16.72
C VAL A 215 7.87 -5.63 17.98
N GLU A 216 7.93 -4.91 19.10
CA GLU A 216 8.72 -5.31 20.27
C GLU A 216 7.89 -5.71 21.50
N VAL A 217 6.72 -5.10 21.69
CA VAL A 217 5.99 -5.18 22.97
C VAL A 217 4.76 -6.08 22.85
N ASP A 218 4.01 -5.97 21.73
CA ASP A 218 2.79 -6.73 21.58
C ASP A 218 3.09 -8.23 21.50
N ASN A 219 2.49 -9.00 22.42
CA ASN A 219 2.64 -10.45 22.51
C ASN A 219 1.82 -11.13 21.40
N SER A 220 2.43 -11.34 20.25
CA SER A 220 1.91 -12.22 19.22
C SER A 220 2.73 -13.51 19.16
N THR A 221 2.06 -14.64 19.01
CA THR A 221 2.70 -15.91 18.65
C THR A 221 3.17 -15.91 17.20
N SER A 222 2.63 -14.99 16.39
CA SER A 222 2.98 -14.76 15.01
C SER A 222 4.09 -13.71 14.87
N ASP A 223 4.87 -13.78 13.79
CA ASP A 223 5.97 -12.85 13.55
C ASP A 223 5.46 -11.51 13.01
N PRO A 224 5.68 -10.38 13.71
CA PRO A 224 5.30 -9.07 13.23
C PRO A 224 6.28 -8.58 12.15
N ILE A 225 5.71 -8.10 11.05
CA ILE A 225 6.43 -7.43 9.98
C ILE A 225 5.68 -6.15 9.63
N LEU A 226 6.36 -5.00 9.69
CA LEU A 226 5.83 -3.77 9.10
C LEU A 226 6.50 -3.56 7.76
N VAL A 227 5.73 -3.60 6.67
CA VAL A 227 6.23 -3.29 5.32
C VAL A 227 5.97 -1.82 5.05
N LEU A 228 7.04 -1.07 4.83
CA LEU A 228 7.04 0.38 4.67
C LEU A 228 7.24 0.69 3.18
N LEU A 229 6.20 1.15 2.54
CA LEU A 229 6.18 1.43 1.11
C LEU A 229 6.20 2.95 0.91
N SER A 230 7.37 3.57 0.61
CA SER A 230 7.38 4.99 0.26
C SER A 230 6.82 5.19 -1.14
N SER A 231 6.05 6.25 -1.36
CA SER A 231 5.41 6.51 -2.64
C SER A 231 5.12 7.99 -2.81
N ASN A 232 5.16 8.45 -4.06
CA ASN A 232 4.67 9.78 -4.44
C ASN A 232 3.66 9.63 -5.56
N VAL A 233 2.40 9.41 -5.18
CA VAL A 233 1.27 9.23 -6.12
C VAL A 233 0.35 10.45 -6.12
N THR A 234 0.91 11.64 -5.97
CA THR A 234 0.19 12.92 -6.10
C THR A 234 -0.48 13.03 -7.48
N HIS A 235 -1.49 13.88 -7.61
CA HIS A 235 -2.09 14.17 -8.90
C HIS A 235 -1.06 14.68 -9.94
N ALA A 236 -0.06 15.44 -9.49
CA ALA A 236 1.04 15.90 -10.35
C ALA A 236 1.90 14.75 -10.89
N THR A 237 2.17 13.72 -10.07
CA THR A 237 2.89 12.51 -10.50
C THR A 237 2.05 11.65 -11.42
N ALA A 238 0.79 11.43 -11.06
CA ALA A 238 -0.16 10.62 -11.83
C ALA A 238 -0.57 11.29 -13.17
N GLY A 239 -0.40 12.60 -13.30
CA GLY A 239 -0.84 13.36 -14.48
C GLY A 239 -2.35 13.46 -14.62
N ASN A 240 -3.09 13.39 -13.53
CA ASN A 240 -4.54 13.44 -13.47
C ASN A 240 -5.04 14.56 -12.53
N LYS A 241 -6.36 14.67 -12.37
CA LYS A 241 -7.02 15.69 -11.54
C LYS A 241 -7.88 15.02 -10.46
N PRO A 242 -8.18 15.73 -9.34
CA PRO A 242 -9.18 15.28 -8.39
C PRO A 242 -10.50 14.92 -9.08
N GLY A 243 -11.02 13.73 -8.81
CA GLY A 243 -12.28 13.26 -9.38
C GLY A 243 -12.18 12.50 -10.71
N ASP A 244 -11.01 12.37 -11.33
CA ASP A 244 -10.83 11.60 -12.58
C ASP A 244 -11.04 10.10 -12.35
N ASN A 245 -10.77 9.61 -11.14
CA ASN A 245 -11.02 8.23 -10.73
C ASN A 245 -11.44 8.16 -9.25
N SER A 246 -11.81 6.97 -8.78
CA SER A 246 -12.30 6.76 -7.42
C SER A 246 -11.24 6.27 -6.43
N VAL A 247 -9.98 6.34 -6.79
CA VAL A 247 -8.88 6.08 -5.84
C VAL A 247 -9.10 6.89 -4.56
N LEU A 248 -8.94 6.23 -3.40
CA LEU A 248 -9.07 6.89 -2.10
C LEU A 248 -8.21 8.15 -2.05
N PRO A 249 -8.79 9.36 -1.80
CA PRO A 249 -8.06 10.63 -1.83
C PRO A 249 -6.82 10.66 -0.92
N ALA A 250 -6.85 9.97 0.21
CA ALA A 250 -5.73 9.88 1.15
C ALA A 250 -4.42 9.37 0.53
N TRP A 251 -4.47 8.62 -0.57
CA TRP A 251 -3.27 8.23 -1.32
C TRP A 251 -2.46 9.43 -1.81
N ARG A 252 -3.15 10.51 -2.23
CA ARG A 252 -2.52 11.68 -2.86
C ARG A 252 -1.68 12.50 -1.87
N ASP A 253 -2.02 12.41 -0.58
CA ASP A 253 -1.31 13.11 0.50
C ASP A 253 -0.33 12.21 1.25
N SER A 254 -0.33 10.91 0.96
CA SER A 254 0.49 9.93 1.67
C SER A 254 1.92 9.91 1.16
N LEU A 255 2.87 9.77 2.09
CA LEU A 255 4.28 9.53 1.82
C LEU A 255 4.63 8.05 1.96
N PHE A 256 3.91 7.33 2.84
CA PHE A 256 4.06 5.89 3.02
C PHE A 256 2.70 5.20 3.03
N ALA A 257 2.66 3.99 2.47
CA ALA A 257 1.67 2.98 2.82
C ALA A 257 2.37 1.95 3.72
N ILE A 258 1.78 1.67 4.87
CA ILE A 258 2.34 0.73 5.83
C ILE A 258 1.47 -0.52 5.87
N ASN A 259 2.03 -1.66 5.49
CA ASN A 259 1.37 -2.93 5.70
C ASN A 259 1.77 -3.47 7.08
N LEU A 260 0.77 -3.80 7.84
CA LEU A 260 0.85 -4.42 9.16
C LEU A 260 0.64 -5.92 8.95
N VAL A 261 1.67 -6.71 9.16
CA VAL A 261 1.64 -8.14 8.82
C VAL A 261 1.96 -8.98 10.04
N LEU A 262 1.18 -10.03 10.26
CA LEU A 262 1.46 -11.11 11.18
C LEU A 262 1.61 -12.40 10.37
N MET A 263 2.79 -13.03 10.47
CA MET A 263 3.10 -14.28 9.81
C MET A 263 2.93 -15.43 10.79
N SER A 264 1.91 -16.25 10.58
CA SER A 264 1.62 -17.44 11.38
C SER A 264 1.96 -18.72 10.63
N SER A 265 2.04 -19.85 11.35
CA SER A 265 2.29 -21.16 10.75
C SER A 265 1.30 -21.44 9.60
N GLU A 266 1.73 -22.12 8.56
CA GLU A 266 0.89 -22.64 7.45
C GLU A 266 -0.33 -23.41 7.97
N ARG A 267 -0.19 -24.08 9.12
CA ARG A 267 -1.24 -24.88 9.77
C ARG A 267 -1.78 -24.21 11.04
N ALA A 268 -1.72 -22.89 11.13
CA ALA A 268 -2.25 -22.15 12.27
C ALA A 268 -3.75 -22.46 12.47
N ALA A 269 -4.13 -22.71 13.72
CA ALA A 269 -5.53 -22.87 14.08
C ALA A 269 -6.31 -21.58 13.90
N TRP A 270 -7.62 -21.68 13.73
CA TRP A 270 -8.50 -20.50 13.58
C TRP A 270 -8.37 -19.52 14.76
N ASP A 271 -8.20 -20.01 15.98
CA ASP A 271 -8.01 -19.15 17.16
C ASP A 271 -6.76 -18.28 17.04
N THR A 272 -5.68 -18.78 16.43
CA THR A 272 -4.48 -17.98 16.13
C THR A 272 -4.79 -16.93 15.09
N LEU A 273 -5.43 -17.30 13.97
CA LEU A 273 -5.76 -16.39 12.88
C LEU A 273 -6.74 -15.30 13.32
N SER A 274 -7.74 -15.64 14.14
CA SER A 274 -8.69 -14.67 14.67
C SER A 274 -8.05 -13.71 15.67
N SER A 275 -7.11 -14.20 16.49
CA SER A 275 -6.32 -13.37 17.39
C SER A 275 -5.39 -12.43 16.64
N ASP A 276 -4.74 -12.90 15.57
CA ASP A 276 -3.91 -12.08 14.69
C ASP A 276 -4.74 -10.98 14.02
N LEU A 277 -5.95 -11.30 13.53
CA LEU A 277 -6.87 -10.34 12.94
C LEU A 277 -7.29 -9.25 13.93
N ALA A 278 -7.63 -9.63 15.16
CA ALA A 278 -7.97 -8.70 16.24
C ALA A 278 -6.80 -7.78 16.59
N LEU A 279 -5.57 -8.32 16.63
CA LEU A 279 -4.36 -7.54 16.89
C LEU A 279 -4.06 -6.57 15.75
N ILE A 280 -4.16 -6.99 14.50
CA ILE A 280 -4.01 -6.12 13.32
C ILE A 280 -5.03 -4.98 13.37
N ASN A 281 -6.29 -5.24 13.69
CA ASN A 281 -7.31 -4.20 13.84
C ASN A 281 -6.95 -3.21 14.96
N THR A 282 -6.39 -3.69 16.08
CA THR A 282 -5.88 -2.82 17.16
C THR A 282 -4.75 -1.92 16.67
N TRP A 283 -3.84 -2.44 15.85
CA TRP A 283 -2.76 -1.65 15.25
C TRP A 283 -3.28 -0.62 14.25
N GLN A 284 -4.25 -0.99 13.41
CA GLN A 284 -4.92 -0.06 12.50
C GLN A 284 -5.60 1.08 13.29
N ASP A 285 -6.30 0.77 14.39
CA ASP A 285 -6.93 1.78 15.26
C ASP A 285 -5.91 2.73 15.91
N ARG A 286 -4.77 2.20 16.33
CA ARG A 286 -3.65 3.03 16.84
C ARG A 286 -3.14 4.00 15.79
N LEU A 287 -2.89 3.53 14.57
CA LEU A 287 -2.44 4.38 13.47
C LEU A 287 -3.52 5.35 12.99
N ARG A 288 -4.81 4.96 13.03
CA ARG A 288 -5.94 5.83 12.69
C ARG A 288 -5.98 7.07 13.59
N LYS A 289 -5.73 6.92 14.89
CA LYS A 289 -5.65 8.04 15.84
C LYS A 289 -4.52 9.02 15.50
N LEU A 290 -3.41 8.53 14.93
CA LEU A 290 -2.28 9.36 14.49
C LEU A 290 -2.51 10.01 13.12
N THR A 291 -3.44 9.49 12.33
CA THR A 291 -3.69 9.90 10.95
C THR A 291 -5.16 10.28 10.73
N PRO A 292 -5.68 11.31 11.42
CA PRO A 292 -7.06 11.76 11.22
C PRO A 292 -7.28 12.18 9.75
N GLY A 293 -8.39 11.78 9.16
CA GLY A 293 -8.67 12.02 7.74
C GLY A 293 -7.86 11.16 6.75
N GLY A 294 -7.00 10.27 7.25
CA GLY A 294 -6.26 9.31 6.43
C GLY A 294 -7.11 8.14 5.96
N GLY A 295 -6.46 7.08 5.50
CA GLY A 295 -7.14 5.89 5.01
C GLY A 295 -6.24 4.67 4.94
N SER A 296 -6.76 3.63 4.29
CA SER A 296 -6.09 2.35 4.09
C SER A 296 -6.31 1.86 2.66
N TYR A 297 -5.38 1.11 2.12
CA TYR A 297 -5.54 0.45 0.83
C TYR A 297 -6.43 -0.77 1.00
N ALA A 298 -7.63 -0.73 0.43
CA ALA A 298 -8.65 -1.77 0.60
C ALA A 298 -8.19 -3.18 0.19
N SER A 299 -7.30 -3.29 -0.80
CA SER A 299 -6.80 -4.59 -1.28
C SER A 299 -5.78 -5.25 -0.35
N GLU A 300 -5.29 -4.53 0.68
CA GLU A 300 -4.30 -5.00 1.66
C GLU A 300 -4.75 -4.72 3.10
N ALA A 301 -6.04 -4.70 3.35
CA ALA A 301 -6.63 -4.35 4.63
C ALA A 301 -7.55 -5.46 5.15
N THR A 302 -7.90 -5.41 6.44
CA THR A 302 -8.75 -6.41 7.07
C THR A 302 -10.20 -6.32 6.57
N PHE A 303 -10.83 -7.47 6.41
CA PHE A 303 -12.23 -7.55 5.93
C PHE A 303 -13.25 -7.14 7.00
N ASP A 304 -12.88 -7.14 8.27
CA ASP A 304 -13.72 -6.86 9.44
C ASP A 304 -13.44 -5.48 10.07
N ASN A 305 -12.73 -4.59 9.39
CA ASN A 305 -12.50 -3.23 9.85
C ASN A 305 -13.83 -2.48 10.03
N LYS A 306 -14.16 -2.10 11.25
CA LYS A 306 -15.41 -1.38 11.59
C LYS A 306 -15.53 0.00 10.91
N HIS A 307 -14.42 0.58 10.48
CA HIS A 307 -14.35 1.88 9.82
C HIS A 307 -14.13 1.80 8.31
N TRP A 308 -14.38 0.64 7.71
CA TRP A 308 -14.05 0.34 6.32
C TRP A 308 -14.59 1.36 5.30
N LYS A 309 -15.78 1.93 5.50
CA LYS A 309 -16.35 2.94 4.58
C LYS A 309 -15.45 4.17 4.47
N THR A 310 -15.04 4.70 5.61
CA THR A 310 -14.16 5.88 5.67
C THR A 310 -12.71 5.55 5.36
N ASP A 311 -12.20 4.42 5.85
CA ASP A 311 -10.80 4.06 5.65
C ASP A 311 -10.48 3.64 4.20
N TYR A 312 -11.42 2.95 3.51
CA TYR A 312 -11.15 2.39 2.18
C TYR A 312 -11.67 3.27 1.05
N TYR A 313 -12.72 4.04 1.28
CA TYR A 313 -13.39 4.83 0.24
C TYR A 313 -13.46 6.33 0.56
N GLY A 314 -13.41 6.71 1.86
CA GLY A 314 -13.44 8.11 2.28
C GLY A 314 -14.62 8.87 1.71
N ALA A 315 -14.38 10.07 1.20
CA ALA A 315 -15.41 10.92 0.59
C ALA A 315 -16.03 10.34 -0.70
N ASN A 316 -15.46 9.29 -1.26
CA ASN A 316 -15.96 8.68 -2.50
C ASN A 316 -17.13 7.70 -2.24
N TYR A 317 -17.35 7.25 -0.99
CA TYR A 317 -18.28 6.15 -0.67
C TYR A 317 -19.69 6.39 -1.20
N ASP A 318 -20.28 7.55 -0.95
CA ASP A 318 -21.68 7.84 -1.34
C ASP A 318 -21.88 7.86 -2.85
N ARG A 319 -20.91 8.40 -3.59
CA ARG A 319 -20.93 8.37 -5.07
C ARG A 319 -20.77 6.94 -5.58
N LEU A 320 -19.87 6.18 -4.99
CA LEU A 320 -19.67 4.77 -5.31
C LEU A 320 -20.96 3.96 -5.06
N LEU A 321 -21.62 4.17 -3.93
CA LEU A 321 -22.89 3.48 -3.62
C LEU A 321 -24.00 3.79 -4.63
N LYS A 322 -24.12 5.04 -5.07
CA LYS A 322 -25.07 5.43 -6.14
C LYS A 322 -24.79 4.70 -7.45
N ILE A 323 -23.53 4.54 -7.81
CA ILE A 323 -23.12 3.80 -9.01
C ILE A 323 -23.37 2.31 -8.84
N LYS A 324 -23.10 1.75 -7.66
CA LYS A 324 -23.43 0.36 -7.32
C LYS A 324 -24.91 0.07 -7.54
N LEU A 325 -25.78 0.88 -6.96
CA LEU A 325 -27.23 0.73 -7.09
C LEU A 325 -27.74 0.90 -8.53
N LYS A 326 -27.03 1.66 -9.36
CA LYS A 326 -27.37 1.82 -10.79
C LYS A 326 -27.03 0.59 -11.62
N TYR A 327 -25.87 -0.04 -11.39
CA TYR A 327 -25.37 -1.13 -12.25
C TYR A 327 -25.57 -2.52 -11.65
N ASP A 328 -25.75 -2.61 -10.34
CA ASP A 328 -26.02 -3.86 -9.62
C ASP A 328 -27.00 -3.66 -8.45
N PRO A 329 -28.26 -3.28 -8.75
CA PRO A 329 -29.26 -3.03 -7.71
C PRO A 329 -29.62 -4.28 -6.90
N GLY A 330 -29.38 -5.47 -7.44
CA GLY A 330 -29.62 -6.75 -6.79
C GLY A 330 -28.43 -7.27 -5.97
N PHE A 331 -27.31 -6.52 -5.91
CA PHE A 331 -26.08 -6.93 -5.21
C PHE A 331 -25.58 -8.33 -5.60
N VAL A 332 -25.74 -8.70 -6.89
CA VAL A 332 -25.23 -9.97 -7.43
C VAL A 332 -23.71 -10.08 -7.24
N LEU A 333 -23.01 -8.95 -7.41
CA LEU A 333 -21.57 -8.84 -7.16
C LEU A 333 -21.34 -8.34 -5.73
N TRP A 334 -21.47 -9.22 -4.76
CA TRP A 334 -21.28 -8.92 -3.34
C TRP A 334 -19.97 -9.49 -2.82
N ASN A 335 -19.25 -8.71 -2.03
CA ASN A 335 -18.12 -9.16 -1.21
C ASN A 335 -17.95 -8.21 -0.02
N GLN A 336 -17.33 -8.68 1.05
CA GLN A 336 -17.09 -7.90 2.27
C GLN A 336 -15.60 -7.55 2.39
N PRO A 337 -15.25 -6.28 2.68
CA PRO A 337 -16.09 -5.09 2.84
C PRO A 337 -16.10 -4.23 1.57
N ALA A 338 -16.95 -4.54 0.61
CA ALA A 338 -17.10 -3.72 -0.60
C ALA A 338 -18.25 -2.71 -0.45
N VAL A 339 -18.30 -1.76 -1.41
CA VAL A 339 -19.35 -0.72 -1.41
C VAL A 339 -20.75 -1.36 -1.43
N GLY A 340 -21.56 -1.03 -0.43
CA GLY A 340 -22.92 -1.56 -0.26
C GLY A 340 -23.00 -2.95 0.36
N SER A 341 -21.86 -3.54 0.80
CA SER A 341 -21.86 -4.88 1.40
C SER A 341 -22.66 -4.97 2.69
N ASP A 342 -22.84 -3.86 3.39
CA ASP A 342 -23.62 -3.74 4.61
C ASP A 342 -25.16 -3.82 4.39
N ALA A 343 -25.64 -3.87 3.14
CA ALA A 343 -27.04 -4.22 2.84
C ALA A 343 -27.35 -5.69 3.16
N PHE A 344 -26.34 -6.53 3.31
CA PHE A 344 -26.47 -7.96 3.60
C PHE A 344 -25.52 -8.40 4.71
N LYS A 345 -25.87 -9.49 5.36
CA LYS A 345 -25.03 -10.22 6.31
C LYS A 345 -25.10 -11.72 6.04
N LEU A 346 -24.09 -12.45 6.48
CA LEU A 346 -24.11 -13.90 6.45
C LEU A 346 -25.02 -14.42 7.55
N GLY A 347 -25.99 -15.25 7.19
CA GLY A 347 -26.77 -16.04 8.13
C GLY A 347 -25.94 -17.18 8.73
N GLU A 348 -26.48 -17.85 9.76
CA GLU A 348 -25.84 -19.00 10.41
C GLU A 348 -25.62 -20.18 9.44
N ASP A 349 -26.44 -20.29 8.40
CA ASP A 349 -26.34 -21.29 7.32
C ASP A 349 -25.39 -20.87 6.18
N GLY A 350 -24.67 -19.74 6.32
CA GLY A 350 -23.76 -19.20 5.32
C GLY A 350 -24.41 -18.50 4.13
N ARG A 351 -25.75 -18.32 4.14
CA ARG A 351 -26.47 -17.58 3.11
C ARG A 351 -26.46 -16.09 3.38
N LEU A 352 -26.50 -15.30 2.32
CA LEU A 352 -26.71 -13.86 2.42
C LEU A 352 -28.18 -13.59 2.75
N ILE A 353 -28.39 -12.84 3.84
CA ILE A 353 -29.70 -12.33 4.25
C ILE A 353 -29.65 -10.82 4.33
N ALA A 354 -30.77 -10.13 4.11
CA ALA A 354 -30.82 -8.68 4.29
C ALA A 354 -30.41 -8.30 5.73
N ALA A 355 -29.62 -7.24 5.86
CA ALA A 355 -29.06 -6.80 7.14
C ALA A 355 -30.11 -6.07 8.00
#